data_bab3763e2ac745e5a8c4e567d0d62e7e
#
_entry.id   bab3763e2ac745e5a8c4e567d0d62e7e
#
_cell.length_a   1.000
_cell.length_b   1.000
_cell.length_c   1.000
_cell.angle_alpha   90.00
_cell.angle_beta   90.00
_cell.angle_gamma   90.00
#
_symmetry.space_group_name_H-M   'P 1'
#
loop_
_entity.id
_entity.type
_entity.pdbx_description
1 polymer ?
#
loop_
_entity_poly.entity_id
_entity_poly.type
_entity_poly.pdbx_seq_one_letter_code
_entity_poly.pdbx_strand_id
1 'polypeptide(L)'
;SPGNEQIGVDPKNYTAEYNSEAIKQYEQVKKGNIAIIKHTDDGQTQIETPEEGAEFAVYLKSAGSYDNAKDSERDYLICDENGFAQTKDLPYGRYTVQQIKGWEGRELLKPFDVFVSENGETYRYLINNANFYSYVKVIKIDSTTGKTIPASGIGFHIYDPSGNQIQMTFTYPTVTTIDTFYTDGDGMLITPEKLEYGKGYSLVEVSAPYGYVLNSDPVYFDITEDNSTEENAVTVVIVEKENAPQMGVINVEKTG
;
A
#
# COMPACT_ATOMS: atom_id res chain seq x y z
N SER A 1 17.01 -43.10 -26.38
CA SER A 1 18.34 -42.91 -25.78
C SER A 1 18.58 -43.97 -24.72
N PRO A 2 19.83 -44.40 -24.51
CA PRO A 2 20.14 -45.46 -23.53
C PRO A 2 19.63 -45.16 -22.11
N GLY A 3 19.58 -43.91 -21.71
CA GLY A 3 19.08 -43.47 -20.40
C GLY A 3 17.58 -43.64 -20.23
N ASN A 4 16.83 -43.40 -21.27
CA ASN A 4 15.38 -43.62 -21.25
C ASN A 4 15.03 -45.11 -21.27
N GLU A 5 15.82 -45.87 -21.98
CA GLU A 5 15.65 -47.33 -22.03
C GLU A 5 15.87 -47.95 -20.66
N GLN A 6 16.86 -47.49 -19.93
CA GLN A 6 17.17 -47.98 -18.59
C GLN A 6 16.11 -47.58 -17.53
N ILE A 7 15.50 -46.43 -17.71
CA ILE A 7 14.51 -45.90 -16.75
C ILE A 7 13.08 -46.32 -17.16
N GLY A 8 12.80 -46.36 -18.43
CA GLY A 8 11.43 -46.53 -18.94
C GLY A 8 11.07 -47.89 -19.48
N VAL A 9 12.09 -48.74 -19.83
CA VAL A 9 11.84 -49.97 -20.58
C VAL A 9 11.36 -51.11 -19.70
N ASP A 10 11.87 -51.23 -18.50
CA ASP A 10 11.45 -52.30 -17.60
C ASP A 10 11.22 -51.82 -16.16
N PRO A 11 10.02 -51.33 -15.87
CA PRO A 11 9.66 -50.94 -14.50
C PRO A 11 9.77 -52.07 -13.48
N LYS A 12 9.80 -53.30 -13.92
CA LYS A 12 9.90 -54.48 -13.03
C LYS A 12 11.30 -54.67 -12.48
N ASN A 13 12.32 -54.15 -13.16
CA ASN A 13 13.71 -54.19 -12.73
C ASN A 13 14.13 -52.97 -11.96
N TYR A 14 13.21 -52.04 -11.76
CA TYR A 14 13.48 -50.82 -11.03
C TYR A 14 13.43 -51.12 -9.53
N THR A 15 14.55 -51.01 -8.84
CA THR A 15 14.63 -51.31 -7.41
C THR A 15 14.27 -50.08 -6.58
N ALA A 16 13.58 -50.30 -5.45
CA ALA A 16 13.26 -49.23 -4.51
C ALA A 16 14.53 -48.56 -3.95
N GLU A 17 15.62 -49.29 -3.86
CA GLU A 17 16.91 -48.79 -3.43
C GLU A 17 17.53 -47.79 -4.41
N TYR A 18 17.51 -48.07 -5.70
CA TYR A 18 17.97 -47.17 -6.72
C TYR A 18 17.18 -45.87 -6.78
N ASN A 19 15.87 -45.98 -6.69
CA ASN A 19 14.98 -44.83 -6.57
C ASN A 19 15.28 -43.99 -5.37
N SER A 20 15.47 -44.62 -4.23
CA SER A 20 15.78 -43.97 -2.97
C SER A 20 17.06 -43.15 -3.05
N GLU A 21 18.12 -43.67 -3.64
CA GLU A 21 19.39 -42.96 -3.82
C GLU A 21 19.26 -41.81 -4.82
N ALA A 22 18.57 -42.00 -5.93
CA ALA A 22 18.34 -40.96 -6.90
C ALA A 22 17.51 -39.80 -6.32
N ILE A 23 16.49 -40.09 -5.54
CA ILE A 23 15.67 -39.10 -4.85
C ILE A 23 16.49 -38.36 -3.80
N LYS A 24 17.28 -39.05 -3.00
CA LYS A 24 18.15 -38.42 -2.01
C LYS A 24 19.17 -37.49 -2.63
N GLN A 25 19.84 -37.91 -3.69
CA GLN A 25 20.76 -37.05 -4.43
C GLN A 25 20.04 -35.84 -5.03
N TYR A 26 18.86 -36.03 -5.57
CA TYR A 26 18.06 -34.96 -6.13
C TYR A 26 17.66 -33.94 -5.03
N GLU A 27 17.17 -34.39 -3.89
CA GLU A 27 16.81 -33.53 -2.76
C GLU A 27 18.02 -32.81 -2.16
N GLN A 28 19.19 -33.46 -2.11
CA GLN A 28 20.40 -32.87 -1.57
C GLN A 28 20.99 -31.76 -2.46
N VAL A 29 20.76 -31.84 -3.76
CA VAL A 29 21.42 -30.99 -4.76
C VAL A 29 20.56 -29.81 -5.21
N LYS A 30 19.23 -29.91 -5.09
CA LYS A 30 18.32 -28.91 -5.67
C LYS A 30 17.74 -27.99 -4.60
N LYS A 31 18.58 -27.11 -4.12
CA LYS A 31 18.21 -26.06 -3.15
C LYS A 31 18.84 -24.73 -3.55
N GLY A 32 18.15 -23.66 -3.24
CA GLY A 32 18.63 -22.29 -3.38
C GLY A 32 18.15 -21.43 -2.22
N ASN A 33 18.58 -20.21 -2.14
CA ASN A 33 18.16 -19.30 -1.09
C ASN A 33 17.78 -17.92 -1.62
N ILE A 34 17.09 -17.16 -0.79
CA ILE A 34 16.59 -15.83 -1.12
C ILE A 34 17.23 -14.84 -0.17
N ALA A 35 17.88 -13.80 -0.72
CA ALA A 35 18.45 -12.71 0.04
C ALA A 35 17.68 -11.42 -0.23
N ILE A 36 17.41 -10.66 0.82
CA ILE A 36 16.70 -9.39 0.77
C ILE A 36 17.63 -8.30 1.28
N ILE A 37 17.69 -7.20 0.56
CA ILE A 37 18.31 -5.95 0.99
C ILE A 37 17.21 -4.92 1.00
N LYS A 38 16.73 -4.57 2.20
CA LYS A 38 15.62 -3.63 2.36
C LYS A 38 16.13 -2.26 2.73
N HIS A 39 15.83 -1.29 1.88
CA HIS A 39 16.08 0.12 2.11
C HIS A 39 14.76 0.88 2.13
N THR A 40 14.77 2.05 2.74
CA THR A 40 13.65 2.99 2.72
C THR A 40 14.16 4.41 2.51
N ASP A 41 13.36 5.23 1.87
CA ASP A 41 13.58 6.66 1.76
C ASP A 41 13.17 7.34 3.07
N ASP A 42 13.97 8.29 3.57
CA ASP A 42 13.65 9.05 4.78
C ASP A 42 12.55 10.11 4.58
N GLY A 43 12.10 10.29 3.33
CA GLY A 43 11.04 11.23 2.96
C GLY A 43 11.47 12.69 2.87
N GLN A 44 12.69 13.01 3.22
CA GLN A 44 13.19 14.39 3.25
C GLN A 44 14.39 14.62 2.34
N THR A 45 15.37 13.73 2.40
CA THR A 45 16.66 13.90 1.72
C THR A 45 16.79 13.08 0.45
N GLN A 46 15.86 12.18 0.16
CA GLN A 46 15.92 11.16 -0.90
C GLN A 46 17.11 10.20 -0.76
N ILE A 47 17.67 10.11 0.44
CA ILE A 47 18.72 9.16 0.76
C ILE A 47 18.09 7.83 1.15
N GLU A 48 18.47 6.78 0.45
CA GLU A 48 18.08 5.42 0.79
C GLU A 48 18.82 4.97 2.05
N THR A 49 18.08 4.57 3.07
CA THR A 49 18.60 4.13 4.36
C THR A 49 18.30 2.65 4.56
N PRO A 50 19.27 1.82 5.01
CA PRO A 50 19.00 0.44 5.38
C PRO A 50 17.91 0.36 6.45
N GLU A 51 16.90 -0.48 6.20
CA GLU A 51 15.77 -0.63 7.12
C GLU A 51 16.03 -1.77 8.10
N GLU A 52 16.81 -1.48 9.15
CA GLU A 52 17.06 -2.44 10.23
C GLU A 52 15.75 -2.82 10.93
N GLY A 53 15.57 -4.11 11.19
CA GLY A 53 14.41 -4.65 11.89
C GLY A 53 13.19 -4.88 10.98
N ALA A 54 13.27 -4.64 9.67
CA ALA A 54 12.23 -5.05 8.74
C ALA A 54 12.08 -6.57 8.74
N GLU A 55 10.86 -7.08 8.77
CA GLU A 55 10.58 -8.50 8.89
C GLU A 55 9.84 -9.01 7.66
N PHE A 56 10.25 -10.20 7.20
CA PHE A 56 9.66 -10.88 6.05
C PHE A 56 9.36 -12.34 6.36
N ALA A 57 8.16 -12.78 5.97
CA ALA A 57 7.81 -14.20 5.91
C ALA A 57 8.06 -14.70 4.49
N VAL A 58 8.77 -15.81 4.37
CA VAL A 58 9.02 -16.51 3.11
C VAL A 58 8.43 -17.91 3.23
N TYR A 59 7.58 -18.30 2.30
CA TYR A 59 6.94 -19.62 2.33
C TYR A 59 6.60 -20.11 0.94
N LEU A 60 6.55 -21.43 0.80
CA LEU A 60 6.14 -22.08 -0.46
C LEU A 60 4.72 -21.62 -0.82
N LYS A 61 4.57 -21.05 -2.01
CA LYS A 61 3.31 -20.44 -2.45
C LYS A 61 2.11 -21.40 -2.39
N SER A 62 2.32 -22.66 -2.76
CA SER A 62 1.25 -23.67 -2.75
C SER A 62 0.73 -24.00 -1.36
N ALA A 63 1.46 -23.66 -0.30
CA ALA A 63 0.97 -23.79 1.07
C ALA A 63 -0.08 -22.75 1.45
N GLY A 64 -0.15 -21.64 0.72
CA GLY A 64 -1.15 -20.57 0.90
C GLY A 64 -0.84 -19.60 2.04
N SER A 65 -0.07 -20.00 3.05
CA SER A 65 0.34 -19.15 4.16
C SER A 65 1.64 -19.67 4.78
N TYR A 66 2.31 -18.80 5.55
CA TYR A 66 3.51 -19.16 6.30
C TYR A 66 3.23 -20.32 7.28
N ASP A 67 2.12 -20.26 8.01
CA ASP A 67 1.79 -21.25 9.05
C ASP A 67 1.48 -22.63 8.45
N ASN A 68 0.95 -22.68 7.24
CA ASN A 68 0.63 -23.94 6.56
C ASN A 68 1.83 -24.57 5.84
N ALA A 69 2.92 -23.83 5.66
CA ALA A 69 4.12 -24.36 5.02
C ALA A 69 4.91 -25.26 5.97
N LYS A 70 5.59 -26.26 5.41
CA LYS A 70 6.52 -27.09 6.18
C LYS A 70 7.73 -26.26 6.60
N ASP A 71 8.36 -26.62 7.72
CA ASP A 71 9.56 -25.91 8.22
C ASP A 71 10.69 -25.87 7.20
N SER A 72 10.85 -26.92 6.38
CA SER A 72 11.83 -26.96 5.30
C SER A 72 11.52 -26.04 4.11
N GLU A 73 10.30 -25.55 4.01
CA GLU A 73 9.73 -24.76 2.90
C GLU A 73 9.30 -23.37 3.33
N ARG A 74 9.84 -22.90 4.43
CA ARG A 74 9.58 -21.55 4.94
C ARG A 74 10.77 -21.00 5.71
N ASP A 75 10.86 -19.70 5.81
CA ASP A 75 11.78 -19.00 6.70
C ASP A 75 11.20 -17.64 7.11
N TYR A 76 11.63 -17.16 8.27
CA TYR A 76 11.27 -15.83 8.76
C TYR A 76 12.51 -14.97 8.87
N LEU A 77 12.50 -13.82 8.21
CA LEU A 77 13.67 -12.97 8.05
C LEU A 77 13.51 -11.68 8.85
N ILE A 78 14.59 -11.29 9.52
CA ILE A 78 14.71 -9.99 10.20
C ILE A 78 15.94 -9.30 9.63
N CYS A 79 15.77 -8.15 9.02
CA CYS A 79 16.87 -7.39 8.42
C CYS A 79 17.81 -6.83 9.47
N ASP A 80 19.10 -6.95 9.22
CA ASP A 80 20.17 -6.42 10.06
C ASP A 80 20.39 -4.92 9.86
N GLU A 81 21.46 -4.38 10.45
CA GLU A 81 21.88 -2.98 10.35
C GLU A 81 22.17 -2.52 8.92
N ASN A 82 22.43 -3.44 8.01
CA ASN A 82 22.63 -3.17 6.58
C ASN A 82 21.34 -3.35 5.76
N GLY A 83 20.20 -3.61 6.44
CA GLY A 83 18.94 -3.94 5.78
C GLY A 83 18.93 -5.34 5.15
N PHE A 84 19.89 -6.18 5.48
CA PHE A 84 20.10 -7.48 4.87
C PHE A 84 19.50 -8.62 5.70
N ALA A 85 18.87 -9.55 4.99
CA ALA A 85 18.45 -10.84 5.53
C ALA A 85 18.50 -11.91 4.43
N GLN A 86 18.75 -13.15 4.79
CA GLN A 86 18.85 -14.27 3.86
C GLN A 86 18.20 -15.51 4.44
N THR A 87 17.45 -16.25 3.61
CA THR A 87 16.86 -17.52 4.00
C THR A 87 17.93 -18.61 4.14
N LYS A 88 17.59 -19.64 4.88
CA LYS A 88 18.24 -20.95 4.74
C LYS A 88 18.05 -21.47 3.32
N ASP A 89 18.74 -22.57 2.98
CA ASP A 89 18.51 -23.28 1.73
C ASP A 89 17.09 -23.83 1.67
N LEU A 90 16.40 -23.50 0.58
CA LEU A 90 15.01 -23.87 0.32
C LEU A 90 14.93 -24.84 -0.85
N PRO A 91 14.08 -25.88 -0.80
CA PRO A 91 13.80 -26.73 -1.95
C PRO A 91 13.31 -25.94 -3.16
N TYR A 92 13.49 -26.47 -4.36
CA TYR A 92 12.97 -25.88 -5.57
C TYR A 92 11.46 -25.65 -5.46
N GLY A 93 11.01 -24.51 -5.90
CA GLY A 93 9.61 -24.15 -5.88
C GLY A 93 9.40 -22.64 -6.02
N ARG A 94 8.14 -22.27 -6.08
CA ARG A 94 7.72 -20.87 -6.07
C ARG A 94 7.40 -20.46 -4.65
N TYR A 95 8.08 -19.42 -4.18
CA TYR A 95 7.93 -18.89 -2.83
C TYR A 95 7.27 -17.52 -2.86
N THR A 96 6.42 -17.26 -1.89
CA THR A 96 5.91 -15.92 -1.61
C THR A 96 6.81 -15.26 -0.58
N VAL A 97 7.22 -14.01 -0.85
CA VAL A 97 7.94 -13.14 0.07
C VAL A 97 6.98 -12.05 0.49
N GLN A 98 6.68 -11.98 1.78
CA GLN A 98 5.72 -11.04 2.36
C GLN A 98 6.37 -10.23 3.46
N GLN A 99 6.35 -8.91 3.35
CA GLN A 99 6.77 -8.04 4.43
C GLN A 99 5.73 -8.06 5.54
N ILE A 100 6.17 -8.35 6.77
CA ILE A 100 5.31 -8.43 7.96
C ILE A 100 5.43 -7.17 8.80
N LYS A 101 6.64 -6.60 8.87
CA LYS A 101 6.94 -5.42 9.66
C LYS A 101 7.92 -4.52 8.94
N GLY A 102 7.72 -3.24 9.06
CA GLY A 102 8.61 -2.17 8.60
C GLY A 102 8.70 -1.07 9.65
N TRP A 103 9.43 0.01 9.34
CA TRP A 103 9.45 1.18 10.21
C TRP A 103 8.07 1.81 10.28
N GLU A 104 7.77 2.39 11.43
CA GLU A 104 6.50 3.06 11.66
C GLU A 104 6.28 4.20 10.65
N GLY A 105 5.04 4.34 10.18
CA GLY A 105 4.67 5.35 9.19
C GLY A 105 5.04 5.01 7.74
N ARG A 106 5.50 3.79 7.49
CA ARG A 106 5.77 3.27 6.14
C ARG A 106 4.73 2.26 5.72
N GLU A 107 4.36 2.29 4.45
CA GLU A 107 3.51 1.24 3.87
C GLU A 107 4.33 -0.04 3.66
N LEU A 108 3.74 -1.17 3.99
CA LEU A 108 4.39 -2.46 3.77
C LEU A 108 4.43 -2.77 2.27
N LEU A 109 5.52 -3.40 1.85
CA LEU A 109 5.66 -3.90 0.49
C LEU A 109 4.57 -4.91 0.15
N LYS A 110 4.02 -4.84 -1.06
CA LYS A 110 3.12 -5.90 -1.56
C LYS A 110 3.88 -7.22 -1.70
N PRO A 111 3.26 -8.35 -1.34
CA PRO A 111 3.88 -9.65 -1.52
C PRO A 111 4.31 -9.89 -2.96
N PHE A 112 5.45 -10.53 -3.15
CA PHE A 112 5.94 -10.94 -4.46
C PHE A 112 6.43 -12.38 -4.45
N ASP A 113 6.54 -12.97 -5.63
CA ASP A 113 6.95 -14.36 -5.79
C ASP A 113 8.39 -14.46 -6.25
N VAL A 114 9.08 -15.48 -5.75
CA VAL A 114 10.43 -15.87 -6.18
C VAL A 114 10.40 -17.33 -6.59
N PHE A 115 10.93 -17.63 -7.77
CA PHE A 115 11.06 -19.00 -8.25
C PHE A 115 12.48 -19.52 -7.99
N VAL A 116 12.62 -20.38 -6.99
CA VAL A 116 13.88 -21.07 -6.68
C VAL A 116 13.99 -22.29 -7.57
N SER A 117 14.86 -22.23 -8.58
CA SER A 117 14.94 -23.22 -9.66
C SER A 117 16.34 -23.71 -9.99
N GLU A 118 17.37 -23.10 -9.40
CA GLU A 118 18.76 -23.43 -9.67
C GLU A 118 19.49 -23.83 -8.39
N ASN A 119 20.26 -24.90 -8.47
CA ASN A 119 20.98 -25.42 -7.31
C ASN A 119 22.12 -24.49 -6.88
N GLY A 120 22.15 -24.17 -5.57
CA GLY A 120 23.18 -23.32 -4.98
C GLY A 120 23.04 -21.83 -5.31
N GLU A 121 21.99 -21.43 -6.04
CA GLU A 121 21.79 -20.05 -6.41
C GLU A 121 21.21 -19.24 -5.24
N THR A 122 21.70 -18.01 -5.11
CA THR A 122 21.14 -17.01 -4.20
C THR A 122 20.38 -15.96 -5.03
N TYR A 123 19.06 -15.89 -4.82
CA TYR A 123 18.18 -14.91 -5.46
C TYR A 123 18.17 -13.64 -4.65
N ARG A 124 18.84 -12.59 -5.13
CA ARG A 124 18.99 -11.31 -4.43
C ARG A 124 17.97 -10.29 -4.89
N TYR A 125 17.30 -9.65 -3.93
CA TYR A 125 16.33 -8.60 -4.17
C TYR A 125 16.70 -7.34 -3.39
N LEU A 126 17.01 -6.27 -4.11
CA LEU A 126 17.11 -4.92 -3.56
C LEU A 126 15.71 -4.31 -3.58
N ILE A 127 15.18 -4.04 -2.40
CA ILE A 127 13.84 -3.50 -2.23
C ILE A 127 13.95 -2.12 -1.61
N ASN A 128 13.41 -1.13 -2.31
CA ASN A 128 13.32 0.23 -1.85
C ASN A 128 11.86 0.67 -1.79
N ASN A 129 11.37 1.01 -0.59
CA ASN A 129 10.08 1.65 -0.44
C ASN A 129 10.29 3.16 -0.48
N ALA A 130 9.89 3.78 -1.58
CA ALA A 130 9.68 5.21 -1.59
C ALA A 130 8.52 5.55 -0.64
N ASN A 131 8.61 6.69 0.06
CA ASN A 131 7.48 7.20 0.81
C ASN A 131 6.30 7.42 -0.13
N PHE A 132 5.12 7.05 0.35
CA PHE A 132 3.90 7.30 -0.39
C PHE A 132 3.37 8.70 -0.06
N TYR A 133 3.10 9.48 -1.11
CA TYR A 133 2.48 10.79 -1.04
C TYR A 133 1.33 10.86 -2.02
N SER A 134 0.26 11.58 -1.64
CA SER A 134 -0.89 11.77 -2.50
C SER A 134 -1.52 13.15 -2.31
N TYR A 135 -2.04 13.71 -3.39
CA TYR A 135 -2.99 14.79 -3.30
C TYR A 135 -4.30 14.28 -2.69
N VAL A 136 -5.04 15.17 -2.04
CA VAL A 136 -6.40 14.92 -1.58
C VAL A 136 -7.35 15.74 -2.45
N LYS A 137 -8.32 15.05 -3.05
CA LYS A 137 -9.40 15.66 -3.83
C LYS A 137 -10.69 15.56 -3.04
N VAL A 138 -11.29 16.70 -2.72
CA VAL A 138 -12.57 16.77 -2.04
C VAL A 138 -13.66 17.06 -3.04
N ILE A 139 -14.77 16.31 -2.97
CA ILE A 139 -15.95 16.50 -3.81
C ILE A 139 -17.14 16.78 -2.90
N LYS A 140 -17.82 17.89 -3.16
CA LYS A 140 -19.06 18.24 -2.45
C LYS A 140 -20.26 17.53 -3.05
N ILE A 141 -21.02 16.83 -2.21
CA ILE A 141 -22.17 16.03 -2.64
C ILE A 141 -23.43 16.52 -1.93
N ASP A 142 -24.53 16.62 -2.69
CA ASP A 142 -25.87 16.80 -2.15
C ASP A 142 -26.36 15.46 -1.56
N SER A 143 -26.68 15.45 -0.28
CA SER A 143 -27.08 14.23 0.43
C SER A 143 -28.42 13.65 -0.04
N THR A 144 -29.27 14.47 -0.68
CA THR A 144 -30.58 14.05 -1.17
C THR A 144 -30.48 13.45 -2.56
N THR A 145 -29.67 14.04 -3.44
CA THR A 145 -29.58 13.66 -4.86
C THR A 145 -28.37 12.80 -5.20
N GLY A 146 -27.35 12.78 -4.33
CA GLY A 146 -26.05 12.15 -4.61
C GLY A 146 -25.23 12.85 -5.68
N LYS A 147 -25.65 14.03 -6.15
CA LYS A 147 -24.94 14.79 -7.19
C LYS A 147 -23.97 15.78 -6.57
N THR A 148 -22.94 16.11 -7.34
CA THR A 148 -21.97 17.15 -6.97
C THR A 148 -22.69 18.50 -6.84
N ILE A 149 -22.35 19.26 -5.79
CA ILE A 149 -22.81 20.63 -5.58
C ILE A 149 -21.81 21.56 -6.28
N PRO A 150 -22.15 22.20 -7.41
CA PRO A 150 -21.24 23.03 -8.16
C PRO A 150 -21.14 24.44 -7.55
N ALA A 151 -20.47 24.55 -6.41
CA ALA A 151 -20.31 25.80 -5.68
C ALA A 151 -18.86 26.03 -5.27
N SER A 152 -18.34 27.23 -5.57
CA SER A 152 -17.01 27.66 -5.12
C SER A 152 -17.04 28.19 -3.69
N GLY A 153 -15.87 28.23 -3.04
CA GLY A 153 -15.69 28.87 -1.74
C GLY A 153 -16.19 28.07 -0.54
N ILE A 154 -16.47 26.79 -0.72
CA ILE A 154 -16.76 25.89 0.39
C ILE A 154 -15.44 25.57 1.07
N GLY A 155 -15.30 25.92 2.36
CA GLY A 155 -14.04 25.84 3.09
C GLY A 155 -13.92 24.57 3.92
N PHE A 156 -12.71 24.03 3.96
CA PHE A 156 -12.35 22.84 4.70
C PHE A 156 -11.05 23.01 5.48
N HIS A 157 -11.00 22.40 6.66
CA HIS A 157 -9.77 22.10 7.36
C HIS A 157 -9.44 20.61 7.21
N ILE A 158 -8.17 20.30 7.13
CA ILE A 158 -7.65 18.92 7.11
C ILE A 158 -6.78 18.74 8.34
N TYR A 159 -6.94 17.64 9.04
CA TYR A 159 -6.14 17.27 10.20
C TYR A 159 -5.37 15.98 9.92
N ASP A 160 -4.13 15.93 10.38
CA ASP A 160 -3.31 14.72 10.29
C ASP A 160 -3.78 13.64 11.29
N PRO A 161 -3.24 12.41 11.22
CA PRO A 161 -3.60 11.33 12.15
C PRO A 161 -3.34 11.64 13.62
N SER A 162 -2.46 12.58 13.92
CA SER A 162 -2.17 13.05 15.29
C SER A 162 -3.13 14.17 15.76
N GLY A 163 -4.03 14.63 14.89
CA GLY A 163 -4.99 15.71 15.19
C GLY A 163 -4.44 17.11 14.96
N ASN A 164 -3.28 17.26 14.33
CA ASN A 164 -2.73 18.58 13.99
C ASN A 164 -3.34 19.08 12.68
N GLN A 165 -3.71 20.36 12.66
CA GLN A 165 -4.22 20.98 11.45
C GLN A 165 -3.12 21.10 10.38
N ILE A 166 -3.44 20.68 9.16
CA ILE A 166 -2.54 20.77 8.02
C ILE A 166 -2.45 22.21 7.54
N GLN A 167 -1.23 22.70 7.39
CA GLN A 167 -0.92 23.99 6.78
C GLN A 167 0.04 23.78 5.62
N MET A 168 -0.14 24.56 4.55
CA MET A 168 0.74 24.55 3.38
C MET A 168 1.30 25.94 3.15
N THR A 169 2.61 26.05 3.04
CA THR A 169 3.31 27.33 2.86
C THR A 169 3.91 27.40 1.46
N PHE A 170 3.59 28.47 0.74
CA PHE A 170 4.13 28.77 -0.57
C PHE A 170 5.09 29.96 -0.46
N THR A 171 6.20 29.90 -1.18
CA THR A 171 7.22 30.95 -1.16
C THR A 171 7.16 31.88 -2.36
N TYR A 172 6.38 31.54 -3.37
CA TYR A 172 6.25 32.32 -4.61
C TYR A 172 4.77 32.52 -4.97
N PRO A 173 4.37 33.71 -5.44
CA PRO A 173 5.13 34.95 -5.62
C PRO A 173 5.48 35.64 -4.28
N THR A 174 4.78 35.34 -3.21
CA THR A 174 5.02 35.82 -1.84
C THR A 174 4.84 34.66 -0.87
N VAL A 175 5.47 34.76 0.30
CA VAL A 175 5.25 33.78 1.37
C VAL A 175 3.79 33.80 1.81
N THR A 176 3.09 32.70 1.59
CA THR A 176 1.67 32.55 1.94
C THR A 176 1.46 31.20 2.61
N THR A 177 0.80 31.20 3.76
CA THR A 177 0.40 29.99 4.47
C THR A 177 -1.10 29.79 4.34
N ILE A 178 -1.50 28.61 3.88
CA ILE A 178 -2.90 28.20 3.71
C ILE A 178 -3.21 27.16 4.76
N ASP A 179 -4.27 27.36 5.55
CA ASP A 179 -4.82 26.42 6.52
C ASP A 179 -6.28 26.02 6.22
N THR A 180 -6.89 26.73 5.28
CA THR A 180 -8.26 26.46 4.81
C THR A 180 -8.24 26.27 3.31
N PHE A 181 -8.84 25.14 2.87
CA PHE A 181 -8.89 24.75 1.48
C PHE A 181 -10.30 24.99 0.94
N TYR A 182 -10.43 25.65 -0.21
CA TYR A 182 -11.70 26.05 -0.78
C TYR A 182 -11.99 25.33 -2.09
N THR A 183 -13.25 24.97 -2.32
CA THR A 183 -13.71 24.41 -3.58
C THR A 183 -13.66 25.45 -4.71
N ASP A 184 -13.52 24.95 -5.93
CA ASP A 184 -13.73 25.68 -7.18
C ASP A 184 -15.22 25.73 -7.58
N GLY A 185 -15.51 26.29 -8.77
CA GLY A 185 -16.89 26.42 -9.28
C GLY A 185 -17.58 25.08 -9.56
N ASP A 186 -16.84 24.00 -9.67
CA ASP A 186 -17.37 22.64 -9.85
C ASP A 186 -17.67 21.92 -8.52
N GLY A 187 -17.44 22.58 -7.39
CA GLY A 187 -17.62 21.98 -6.07
C GLY A 187 -16.53 20.99 -5.68
N MET A 188 -15.35 21.14 -6.23
CA MET A 188 -14.21 20.29 -6.03
C MET A 188 -12.98 21.09 -5.58
N LEU A 189 -12.11 20.46 -4.81
CA LEU A 189 -10.78 20.99 -4.55
C LEU A 189 -9.76 19.88 -4.64
N ILE A 190 -8.55 20.24 -4.99
CA ILE A 190 -7.37 19.39 -4.87
C ILE A 190 -6.37 20.15 -4.01
N THR A 191 -5.80 19.48 -3.00
CA THR A 191 -4.77 20.09 -2.16
C THR A 191 -3.62 20.56 -3.02
N PRO A 192 -3.06 21.76 -2.76
CA PRO A 192 -1.94 22.29 -3.55
C PRO A 192 -0.67 21.45 -3.48
N GLU A 193 -0.48 20.75 -2.36
CA GLU A 193 0.65 19.86 -2.12
C GLU A 193 0.17 18.45 -1.76
N LYS A 194 1.03 17.47 -1.97
CA LYS A 194 0.80 16.10 -1.54
C LYS A 194 0.93 15.98 -0.03
N LEU A 195 0.11 15.12 0.56
CA LEU A 195 0.17 14.71 1.95
C LEU A 195 0.84 13.35 2.09
N GLU A 196 1.48 13.12 3.23
CA GLU A 196 2.22 11.90 3.53
C GLU A 196 1.29 10.70 3.77
N TYR A 197 1.82 9.50 3.57
CA TYR A 197 1.19 8.27 4.02
C TYR A 197 0.76 8.38 5.49
N GLY A 198 -0.46 7.96 5.75
CA GLY A 198 -1.00 7.90 7.10
C GLY A 198 -2.45 7.45 7.11
N LYS A 199 -2.85 6.85 8.24
CA LYS A 199 -4.22 6.41 8.47
C LYS A 199 -4.86 7.28 9.54
N GLY A 200 -6.10 7.71 9.28
CA GLY A 200 -6.86 8.51 10.24
C GLY A 200 -6.72 10.02 10.07
N TYR A 201 -6.47 10.51 8.87
CA TYR A 201 -6.71 11.91 8.53
C TYR A 201 -8.18 12.26 8.69
N SER A 202 -8.49 13.53 8.91
CA SER A 202 -9.86 14.00 8.94
C SER A 202 -10.05 15.29 8.16
N LEU A 203 -11.23 15.39 7.51
CA LEU A 203 -11.70 16.55 6.78
C LEU A 203 -12.87 17.17 7.54
N VAL A 204 -12.80 18.46 7.83
CA VAL A 204 -13.85 19.20 8.54
C VAL A 204 -14.31 20.37 7.69
N GLU A 205 -15.60 20.44 7.41
CA GLU A 205 -16.21 21.57 6.72
C GLU A 205 -16.34 22.76 7.66
N VAL A 206 -15.87 23.93 7.22
CA VAL A 206 -15.93 25.18 8.00
C VAL A 206 -16.86 26.23 7.39
N SER A 207 -17.23 26.07 6.12
CA SER A 207 -18.27 26.88 5.47
C SER A 207 -19.07 26.05 4.48
N ALA A 208 -20.40 26.11 4.57
CA ALA A 208 -21.31 25.38 3.70
C ALA A 208 -21.66 26.19 2.44
N PRO A 209 -22.06 25.53 1.33
CA PRO A 209 -22.60 26.23 0.17
C PRO A 209 -23.94 26.89 0.50
N TYR A 210 -24.26 27.95 -0.25
CA TYR A 210 -25.56 28.60 -0.13
C TYR A 210 -26.72 27.61 -0.35
N GLY A 211 -27.71 27.67 0.54
CA GLY A 211 -28.87 26.78 0.50
C GLY A 211 -28.65 25.40 1.11
N TYR A 212 -27.52 25.17 1.76
CA TYR A 212 -27.21 23.94 2.46
C TYR A 212 -26.90 24.16 3.95
N VAL A 213 -27.09 23.11 4.73
CA VAL A 213 -26.79 23.13 6.17
C VAL A 213 -25.33 22.78 6.37
N LEU A 214 -24.61 23.60 7.15
CA LEU A 214 -23.25 23.31 7.55
C LEU A 214 -23.22 22.00 8.37
N ASN A 215 -22.35 21.08 7.98
CA ASN A 215 -22.08 19.86 8.71
C ASN A 215 -20.58 19.78 9.05
N SER A 216 -20.26 20.07 10.32
CA SER A 216 -18.88 20.07 10.82
C SER A 216 -18.41 18.70 11.31
N ASP A 217 -19.23 17.66 11.16
CA ASP A 217 -18.81 16.29 11.50
C ASP A 217 -17.63 15.87 10.63
N PRO A 218 -16.55 15.35 11.25
CA PRO A 218 -15.37 14.95 10.49
C PRO A 218 -15.66 13.78 9.54
N VAL A 219 -15.05 13.82 8.35
CA VAL A 219 -14.92 12.66 7.48
C VAL A 219 -13.50 12.14 7.62
N TYR A 220 -13.37 10.88 8.07
CA TYR A 220 -12.06 10.25 8.22
C TYR A 220 -11.65 9.56 6.92
N PHE A 221 -10.37 9.64 6.60
CA PHE A 221 -9.80 9.02 5.42
C PHE A 221 -8.34 8.62 5.65
N ASP A 222 -7.88 7.67 4.85
CA ASP A 222 -6.50 7.19 4.88
C ASP A 222 -5.78 7.62 3.60
N ILE A 223 -4.51 7.99 3.74
CA ILE A 223 -3.61 8.22 2.61
C ILE A 223 -2.73 7.00 2.48
N THR A 224 -3.17 6.06 1.66
CA THR A 224 -2.50 4.80 1.35
C THR A 224 -2.55 4.56 -0.14
N GLU A 225 -1.69 3.68 -0.64
CA GLU A 225 -1.72 3.29 -2.05
C GLU A 225 -3.07 2.67 -2.44
N ASP A 226 -3.64 1.83 -1.56
CA ASP A 226 -4.92 1.16 -1.82
C ASP A 226 -6.12 2.12 -1.85
N ASN A 227 -6.05 3.25 -1.15
CA ASN A 227 -7.10 4.28 -1.16
C ASN A 227 -6.90 5.36 -2.22
N SER A 228 -5.85 5.28 -3.01
CA SER A 228 -5.53 6.25 -4.05
C SER A 228 -5.92 5.76 -5.43
N THR A 229 -6.14 6.73 -6.32
CA THR A 229 -6.29 6.51 -7.75
C THR A 229 -5.34 7.43 -8.51
N GLU A 230 -5.12 7.16 -9.78
CA GLU A 230 -4.40 8.07 -10.67
C GLU A 230 -5.38 8.84 -11.53
N GLU A 231 -5.29 10.18 -11.48
CA GLU A 231 -5.99 11.09 -12.37
C GLU A 231 -4.97 11.98 -13.08
N ASN A 232 -4.97 11.98 -14.43
CA ASN A 232 -4.02 12.77 -15.22
C ASN A 232 -2.55 12.59 -14.79
N ALA A 233 -2.13 11.35 -14.54
CA ALA A 233 -0.79 10.95 -14.10
C ALA A 233 -0.39 11.48 -12.71
N VAL A 234 -1.32 11.92 -11.88
CA VAL A 234 -1.09 12.27 -10.47
C VAL A 234 -1.90 11.37 -9.55
N THR A 235 -1.30 11.02 -8.41
CA THR A 235 -1.96 10.21 -7.38
C THR A 235 -2.87 11.09 -6.54
N VAL A 236 -4.13 10.67 -6.38
CA VAL A 236 -5.14 11.37 -5.58
C VAL A 236 -5.89 10.40 -4.67
N VAL A 237 -6.20 10.86 -3.46
CA VAL A 237 -7.16 10.24 -2.56
C VAL A 237 -8.43 11.07 -2.63
N ILE A 238 -9.56 10.45 -2.97
CA ILE A 238 -10.85 11.13 -3.13
C ILE A 238 -11.62 11.04 -1.83
N VAL A 239 -12.09 12.21 -1.34
CA VAL A 239 -12.93 12.32 -0.14
C VAL A 239 -14.21 13.06 -0.51
N GLU A 240 -15.35 12.43 -0.27
CA GLU A 240 -16.65 13.04 -0.49
C GLU A 240 -17.21 13.60 0.82
N LYS A 241 -17.76 14.80 0.76
CA LYS A 241 -18.46 15.43 1.89
C LYS A 241 -19.87 15.82 1.49
N GLU A 242 -20.84 15.27 2.17
CA GLU A 242 -22.25 15.52 1.93
C GLU A 242 -22.77 16.70 2.76
N ASN A 243 -23.70 17.47 2.17
CA ASN A 243 -24.54 18.44 2.87
C ASN A 243 -26.01 18.22 2.54
N ALA A 244 -26.87 18.40 3.55
CA ALA A 244 -28.30 18.41 3.36
C ALA A 244 -28.78 19.81 2.90
N PRO A 245 -29.71 19.90 1.93
CA PRO A 245 -30.36 21.15 1.57
C PRO A 245 -31.08 21.76 2.78
N GLN A 246 -31.11 23.10 2.85
CA GLN A 246 -31.93 23.80 3.82
C GLN A 246 -33.40 23.61 3.46
N MET A 247 -34.22 23.27 4.47
CA MET A 247 -35.67 23.16 4.32
C MET A 247 -36.32 24.50 4.65
N GLY A 248 -37.06 25.08 3.70
CA GLY A 248 -37.84 26.29 3.90
C GLY A 248 -39.31 25.95 4.10
N VAL A 249 -39.97 26.67 5.01
CA VAL A 249 -41.42 26.62 5.16
C VAL A 249 -42.00 27.81 4.37
N ILE A 250 -42.84 27.53 3.39
CA ILE A 250 -43.60 28.56 2.67
C ILE A 250 -44.91 28.71 3.39
N ASN A 251 -45.10 29.82 4.09
CA ASN A 251 -46.40 30.24 4.62
C ASN A 251 -47.15 30.96 3.51
N VAL A 252 -48.23 30.38 3.02
CA VAL A 252 -49.15 31.04 2.08
C VAL A 252 -50.31 31.62 2.89
N GLU A 253 -50.33 32.93 3.08
CA GLU A 253 -51.51 33.62 3.60
C GLU A 253 -52.46 33.91 2.45
N LYS A 254 -53.64 33.34 2.51
CA LYS A 254 -54.70 33.66 1.60
C LYS A 254 -55.41 34.90 2.14
N THR A 255 -55.14 36.07 1.56
CA THR A 255 -55.94 37.27 1.73
C THR A 255 -57.20 37.18 0.90
N GLY A 256 -58.36 37.17 1.59
CA GLY A 256 -59.67 37.17 0.94
C GLY A 256 -60.11 38.57 0.53
#